data_ef484d8231bd5ab3f69e64e58850cabd
#
_entry.id   ef484d8231bd5ab3f69e64e58850cabd
#
_cell.length_a   1.000
_cell.length_b   1.000
_cell.length_c   1.000
_cell.angle_alpha   90.00
_cell.angle_beta   90.00
_cell.angle_gamma   90.00
#
_symmetry.space_group_name_H-M   'P 1'
#
loop_
_entity.id
_entity.type
_entity.pdbx_description
1 polymer ?
#
loop_
_entity_poly.entity_id
_entity_poly.type
_entity_poly.pdbx_seq_one_letter_code
_entity_poly.pdbx_strand_id
1 'polypeptide(L)'
;MADSRKWAAPVVILGVLVVLVVVAWRWQVRRDVGPQGPASQPVVRTRAAASQDGIYVYFTPGNKATSAIVEQVHQARNLLHIQAYMFTSPPIAEAVVAAHKRGVQIIAVLDPSQQSDLYHAATFLYNAGIPVYIDRQHKLAHNKIMLIDGRVIITGSFNFTKAAEQSNAENLLILVDKAEAYAAYERNFQTHLRHSERYEGRPTQPPRDRPAPSRSQRTSRSTKQPAGAR
;
A
#
# COMPACT_ATOMS: atom_id res chain seq x y z
N MET A 1 41.34 59.22 22.06
CA MET A 1 41.03 58.59 20.79
C MET A 1 41.76 57.25 20.76
N ALA A 2 41.13 56.14 21.08
CA ALA A 2 41.73 54.81 21.13
C ALA A 2 41.77 54.23 19.73
N ASP A 3 42.92 53.74 19.33
CA ASP A 3 43.25 53.25 17.97
C ASP A 3 42.50 51.92 17.68
N SER A 4 41.44 51.99 16.88
CA SER A 4 40.56 50.88 16.51
C SER A 4 41.17 49.91 15.50
N ARG A 5 42.44 50.07 15.11
CA ARG A 5 43.06 49.28 14.02
C ARG A 5 43.77 47.99 14.49
N LYS A 6 43.95 47.77 15.80
CA LYS A 6 44.72 46.64 16.30
C LYS A 6 43.94 45.31 16.43
N TRP A 7 42.62 45.30 16.24
CA TRP A 7 41.79 44.10 16.40
C TRP A 7 41.25 43.50 15.09
N ALA A 8 41.46 44.21 13.94
CA ALA A 8 40.91 43.72 12.68
C ALA A 8 41.67 42.53 12.06
N ALA A 9 42.99 42.44 12.27
CA ALA A 9 43.83 41.42 11.66
C ALA A 9 43.57 40.00 12.20
N PRO A 10 43.44 39.71 13.52
CA PRO A 10 43.23 38.38 14.02
C PRO A 10 41.85 37.83 13.69
N VAL A 11 40.82 38.68 13.61
CA VAL A 11 39.44 38.24 13.27
C VAL A 11 39.33 37.83 11.83
N VAL A 12 40.00 38.55 10.92
CA VAL A 12 40.02 38.22 9.47
C VAL A 12 40.78 36.88 9.24
N ILE A 13 41.91 36.68 9.92
CA ILE A 13 42.70 35.46 9.80
C ILE A 13 41.93 34.25 10.32
N LEU A 14 41.21 34.42 11.46
CA LEU A 14 40.38 33.35 12.00
C LEU A 14 39.21 32.99 11.08
N GLY A 15 38.56 33.97 10.47
CA GLY A 15 37.49 33.78 9.49
C GLY A 15 37.94 33.03 8.23
N VAL A 16 39.12 33.38 7.69
CA VAL A 16 39.71 32.73 6.53
C VAL A 16 40.09 31.28 6.83
N LEU A 17 40.65 31.00 8.04
CA LEU A 17 40.99 29.63 8.47
C LEU A 17 39.75 28.77 8.63
N VAL A 18 38.66 29.27 9.18
CA VAL A 18 37.40 28.52 9.30
C VAL A 18 36.82 28.20 7.91
N VAL A 19 36.84 29.15 6.99
CA VAL A 19 36.37 28.93 5.60
C VAL A 19 37.23 27.87 4.91
N LEU A 20 38.54 27.91 5.06
CA LEU A 20 39.48 26.95 4.45
C LEU A 20 39.25 25.53 5.04
N VAL A 21 39.03 25.43 6.36
CA VAL A 21 38.74 24.17 7.00
C VAL A 21 37.41 23.59 6.51
N VAL A 22 36.36 24.42 6.40
CA VAL A 22 35.04 23.98 5.89
C VAL A 22 35.13 23.56 4.41
N VAL A 23 35.88 24.30 3.60
CA VAL A 23 36.12 23.98 2.18
C VAL A 23 36.92 22.68 2.05
N ALA A 24 38.00 22.53 2.84
CA ALA A 24 38.80 21.31 2.86
C ALA A 24 37.98 20.11 3.32
N TRP A 25 37.14 20.27 4.36
CA TRP A 25 36.25 19.23 4.86
C TRP A 25 35.19 18.84 3.79
N ARG A 26 34.57 19.84 3.12
CA ARG A 26 33.65 19.57 2.00
C ARG A 26 34.33 18.89 0.81
N TRP A 27 35.64 19.17 0.60
CA TRP A 27 36.41 18.56 -0.48
C TRP A 27 36.81 17.12 -0.14
N GLN A 28 37.16 16.85 1.13
CA GLN A 28 37.41 15.52 1.65
C GLN A 28 36.17 14.65 1.57
N VAL A 29 35.03 15.18 2.07
CA VAL A 29 33.72 14.47 2.00
C VAL A 29 33.32 14.20 0.54
N ARG A 30 33.63 15.10 -0.41
CA ARG A 30 33.37 14.84 -1.84
C ARG A 30 34.34 13.86 -2.48
N ARG A 31 35.54 13.65 -1.94
CA ARG A 31 36.48 12.63 -2.41
C ARG A 31 36.08 11.23 -1.91
N ASP A 32 35.62 11.16 -0.68
CA ASP A 32 35.19 9.90 -0.06
C ASP A 32 33.81 9.45 -0.60
N VAL A 33 32.99 10.42 -1.09
CA VAL A 33 31.79 10.17 -1.89
C VAL A 33 32.15 10.48 -3.37
N GLY A 34 33.04 9.70 -3.96
CA GLY A 34 33.21 9.68 -5.41
C GLY A 34 31.85 9.48 -6.10
N PRO A 35 31.65 9.92 -7.38
CA PRO A 35 30.43 9.64 -8.10
C PRO A 35 30.29 8.12 -8.19
N GLN A 36 29.66 7.54 -7.19
CA GLN A 36 29.07 6.22 -7.34
C GLN A 36 27.92 6.48 -8.32
N GLY A 37 28.23 6.33 -9.61
CA GLY A 37 27.19 6.02 -10.57
C GLY A 37 26.32 4.95 -9.95
N PRO A 38 25.02 4.85 -10.30
CA PRO A 38 24.17 3.84 -9.72
C PRO A 38 24.93 2.53 -9.83
N ALA A 39 25.56 2.12 -8.71
CA ALA A 39 26.13 0.81 -8.61
C ALA A 39 24.97 -0.08 -9.03
N SER A 40 25.12 -0.75 -10.16
CA SER A 40 24.23 -1.83 -10.52
C SER A 40 24.25 -2.75 -9.31
N GLN A 41 23.30 -2.50 -8.39
CA GLN A 41 23.12 -3.38 -7.26
C GLN A 41 22.98 -4.75 -7.88
N PRO A 42 23.76 -5.73 -7.45
CA PRO A 42 23.56 -7.08 -7.94
C PRO A 42 22.07 -7.30 -7.75
N VAL A 43 21.36 -7.55 -8.85
CA VAL A 43 19.97 -7.97 -8.80
C VAL A 43 20.06 -9.26 -8.00
N VAL A 44 19.89 -9.13 -6.68
CA VAL A 44 19.71 -10.29 -5.83
C VAL A 44 18.43 -10.89 -6.37
N ARG A 45 18.60 -11.86 -7.29
CA ARG A 45 17.53 -12.75 -7.68
C ARG A 45 17.20 -13.52 -6.41
N THR A 46 16.40 -12.90 -5.54
CA THR A 46 15.78 -13.57 -4.41
C THR A 46 14.78 -14.56 -4.97
N ARG A 47 15.33 -15.68 -5.46
CA ARG A 47 14.59 -16.93 -5.45
C ARG A 47 14.16 -17.05 -3.99
N ALA A 48 12.83 -17.10 -3.73
CA ALA A 48 12.36 -17.41 -2.40
C ALA A 48 13.22 -18.57 -1.91
N ALA A 49 14.04 -18.32 -0.89
CA ALA A 49 14.76 -19.39 -0.26
C ALA A 49 13.65 -20.30 0.27
N ALA A 50 13.43 -21.43 -0.41
CA ALA A 50 12.62 -22.49 0.14
C ALA A 50 13.36 -22.90 1.42
N SER A 51 13.02 -22.27 2.54
CA SER A 51 13.56 -22.68 3.81
C SER A 51 12.94 -24.03 4.11
N GLN A 52 13.78 -24.99 4.51
CA GLN A 52 13.33 -26.29 4.98
C GLN A 52 12.34 -26.14 6.16
N ASP A 53 12.24 -24.94 6.73
CA ASP A 53 11.44 -24.61 7.90
C ASP A 53 10.05 -24.02 7.59
N GLY A 54 9.59 -23.96 6.34
CA GLY A 54 8.28 -23.39 6.00
C GLY A 54 8.16 -21.87 6.24
N ILE A 55 9.26 -21.13 6.18
CA ILE A 55 9.31 -19.67 6.29
C ILE A 55 9.81 -19.11 4.96
N TYR A 56 8.99 -18.25 4.33
CA TYR A 56 9.34 -17.59 3.07
C TYR A 56 9.29 -16.08 3.28
N VAL A 57 10.32 -15.39 2.81
CA VAL A 57 10.47 -13.94 2.97
C VAL A 57 10.61 -13.28 1.62
N TYR A 58 9.83 -12.22 1.41
CA TYR A 58 9.87 -11.40 0.20
C TYR A 58 10.08 -9.95 0.58
N PHE A 59 10.84 -9.24 -0.23
CA PHE A 59 11.04 -7.79 -0.11
C PHE A 59 10.61 -7.11 -1.38
N THR A 60 10.04 -5.92 -1.26
CA THR A 60 9.65 -5.07 -2.39
C THR A 60 10.48 -3.78 -2.42
N PRO A 61 10.57 -3.17 -3.61
CA PRO A 61 10.02 -3.58 -4.89
C PRO A 61 10.75 -4.80 -5.48
N GLY A 62 10.01 -5.72 -6.10
CA GLY A 62 10.62 -6.95 -6.65
C GLY A 62 9.65 -7.83 -7.43
N ASN A 63 8.37 -7.43 -7.49
CA ASN A 63 7.29 -8.05 -8.27
C ASN A 63 7.01 -9.53 -7.91
N LYS A 64 7.21 -9.93 -6.65
CA LYS A 64 7.02 -11.31 -6.22
C LYS A 64 6.07 -11.47 -5.02
N ALA A 65 5.88 -10.42 -4.21
CA ALA A 65 5.05 -10.48 -3.03
C ALA A 65 3.57 -10.72 -3.40
N THR A 66 3.03 -9.97 -4.34
CA THR A 66 1.66 -10.15 -4.84
C THR A 66 1.46 -11.55 -5.43
N SER A 67 2.38 -12.04 -6.26
CA SER A 67 2.26 -13.37 -6.86
C SER A 67 2.33 -14.49 -5.82
N ALA A 68 3.16 -14.34 -4.80
CA ALA A 68 3.25 -15.29 -3.70
C ALA A 68 1.95 -15.35 -2.88
N ILE A 69 1.32 -14.19 -2.59
CA ILE A 69 0.01 -14.14 -1.94
C ILE A 69 -1.05 -14.85 -2.80
N VAL A 70 -1.12 -14.49 -4.08
CA VAL A 70 -2.09 -15.05 -5.04
C VAL A 70 -1.95 -16.57 -5.12
N GLU A 71 -0.72 -17.09 -5.14
CA GLU A 71 -0.45 -18.52 -5.16
C GLU A 71 -1.02 -19.21 -3.90
N GLN A 72 -0.78 -18.67 -2.71
CA GLN A 72 -1.31 -19.24 -1.47
C GLN A 72 -2.85 -19.20 -1.43
N VAL A 73 -3.46 -18.11 -1.88
CA VAL A 73 -4.93 -17.98 -1.97
C VAL A 73 -5.53 -18.96 -2.98
N HIS A 74 -4.84 -19.23 -4.09
CA HIS A 74 -5.28 -20.24 -5.05
C HIS A 74 -5.22 -21.66 -4.47
N GLN A 75 -4.32 -21.92 -3.52
CA GLN A 75 -4.20 -23.23 -2.84
C GLN A 75 -5.18 -23.40 -1.69
N ALA A 76 -5.85 -22.32 -1.24
CA ALA A 76 -6.85 -22.36 -0.18
C ALA A 76 -8.00 -23.33 -0.54
N ARG A 77 -8.41 -24.17 0.45
CA ARG A 77 -9.42 -25.21 0.27
C ARG A 77 -10.63 -25.05 1.18
N ASN A 78 -10.44 -24.62 2.42
CA ASN A 78 -11.49 -24.60 3.44
C ASN A 78 -11.77 -23.21 3.98
N LEU A 79 -10.72 -22.48 4.40
CA LEU A 79 -10.83 -21.25 5.17
C LEU A 79 -9.81 -20.21 4.73
N LEU A 80 -10.26 -18.94 4.63
CA LEU A 80 -9.39 -17.78 4.46
C LEU A 80 -9.90 -16.62 5.33
N HIS A 81 -9.18 -16.28 6.37
CA HIS A 81 -9.40 -15.07 7.15
C HIS A 81 -8.46 -13.96 6.69
N ILE A 82 -9.00 -12.76 6.48
CA ILE A 82 -8.27 -11.59 6.00
C ILE A 82 -8.41 -10.47 7.01
N GLN A 83 -7.29 -9.85 7.42
CA GLN A 83 -7.28 -8.63 8.22
C GLN A 83 -6.38 -7.61 7.53
N ALA A 84 -6.95 -6.50 7.07
CA ALA A 84 -6.22 -5.59 6.20
C ALA A 84 -6.50 -4.11 6.48
N TYR A 85 -5.40 -3.34 6.58
CA TYR A 85 -5.44 -1.87 6.61
C TYR A 85 -5.76 -1.31 5.23
N MET A 86 -4.93 -1.60 4.21
CA MET A 86 -5.17 -1.19 2.83
C MET A 86 -5.22 -2.42 1.92
N PHE A 87 -6.31 -2.52 1.18
CA PHE A 87 -6.53 -3.62 0.25
C PHE A 87 -7.14 -3.08 -1.06
N THR A 88 -6.28 -2.79 -2.04
CA THR A 88 -6.66 -2.21 -3.34
C THR A 88 -6.02 -2.96 -4.52
N SER A 89 -5.31 -4.07 -4.26
CA SER A 89 -4.66 -4.89 -5.30
C SER A 89 -5.69 -5.74 -6.05
N PRO A 90 -5.98 -5.48 -7.34
CA PRO A 90 -6.93 -6.29 -8.10
C PRO A 90 -6.53 -7.77 -8.17
N PRO A 91 -5.25 -8.14 -8.45
CA PRO A 91 -4.89 -9.56 -8.53
C PRO A 91 -5.16 -10.33 -7.24
N ILE A 92 -4.92 -9.72 -6.07
CA ILE A 92 -5.20 -10.38 -4.78
C ILE A 92 -6.71 -10.47 -4.55
N ALA A 93 -7.47 -9.40 -4.82
CA ALA A 93 -8.92 -9.39 -4.65
C ALA A 93 -9.61 -10.41 -5.56
N GLU A 94 -9.18 -10.51 -6.81
CA GLU A 94 -9.67 -11.50 -7.78
C GLU A 94 -9.37 -12.93 -7.34
N ALA A 95 -8.17 -13.21 -6.83
CA ALA A 95 -7.81 -14.51 -6.28
C ALA A 95 -8.70 -14.89 -5.08
N VAL A 96 -8.99 -13.93 -4.17
CA VAL A 96 -9.89 -14.11 -3.03
C VAL A 96 -11.31 -14.46 -3.51
N VAL A 97 -11.85 -13.71 -4.49
CA VAL A 97 -13.17 -14.00 -5.06
C VAL A 97 -13.19 -15.35 -5.76
N ALA A 98 -12.12 -15.72 -6.47
CA ALA A 98 -12.00 -17.04 -7.10
C ALA A 98 -11.96 -18.17 -6.05
N ALA A 99 -11.30 -17.96 -4.92
CA ALA A 99 -11.32 -18.91 -3.81
C ALA A 99 -12.74 -19.08 -3.21
N HIS A 100 -13.45 -17.97 -3.01
CA HIS A 100 -14.84 -17.98 -2.56
C HIS A 100 -15.75 -18.76 -3.51
N LYS A 101 -15.62 -18.55 -4.81
CA LYS A 101 -16.37 -19.30 -5.83
C LYS A 101 -16.05 -20.80 -5.84
N ARG A 102 -14.89 -21.21 -5.35
CA ARG A 102 -14.54 -22.64 -5.15
C ARG A 102 -15.13 -23.24 -3.88
N GLY A 103 -15.80 -22.43 -3.05
CA GLY A 103 -16.41 -22.87 -1.79
C GLY A 103 -15.57 -22.63 -0.55
N VAL A 104 -14.42 -21.90 -0.66
CA VAL A 104 -13.63 -21.51 0.50
C VAL A 104 -14.44 -20.54 1.37
N GLN A 105 -14.53 -20.81 2.67
CA GLN A 105 -15.15 -19.91 3.64
C GLN A 105 -14.23 -18.71 3.88
N ILE A 106 -14.70 -17.52 3.57
CA ILE A 106 -13.89 -16.31 3.66
C ILE A 106 -14.55 -15.28 4.57
N ILE A 107 -13.78 -14.69 5.48
CA ILE A 107 -14.18 -13.54 6.29
C ILE A 107 -13.08 -12.48 6.19
N ALA A 108 -13.47 -11.22 5.92
CA ALA A 108 -12.55 -10.10 5.89
C ALA A 108 -12.88 -9.08 6.99
N VAL A 109 -11.89 -8.71 7.80
CA VAL A 109 -11.93 -7.60 8.76
C VAL A 109 -11.04 -6.49 8.22
N LEU A 110 -11.62 -5.32 7.94
CA LEU A 110 -10.95 -4.22 7.25
C LEU A 110 -10.97 -2.94 8.08
N ASP A 111 -10.00 -2.07 7.82
CA ASP A 111 -9.96 -0.73 8.38
C ASP A 111 -11.11 0.15 7.84
N PRO A 112 -11.66 1.09 8.62
CA PRO A 112 -12.72 2.00 8.17
C PRO A 112 -12.40 2.79 6.90
N SER A 113 -11.12 3.10 6.62
CA SER A 113 -10.71 3.77 5.38
C SER A 113 -11.08 2.99 4.12
N GLN A 114 -11.29 1.67 4.24
CA GLN A 114 -11.67 0.81 3.12
C GLN A 114 -13.14 0.94 2.68
N GLN A 115 -13.91 1.83 3.32
CA GLN A 115 -15.30 2.13 2.95
C GLN A 115 -15.44 3.36 2.05
N SER A 116 -14.43 4.24 2.00
CA SER A 116 -14.58 5.61 1.47
C SER A 116 -14.60 5.71 -0.05
N ASP A 117 -13.96 4.80 -0.79
CA ASP A 117 -13.81 4.90 -2.25
C ASP A 117 -14.41 3.72 -3.02
N LEU A 118 -14.72 3.95 -4.31
CA LEU A 118 -15.30 2.96 -5.23
C LEU A 118 -14.38 1.76 -5.50
N TYR A 119 -13.08 1.90 -5.25
CA TYR A 119 -12.06 0.91 -5.59
C TYR A 119 -11.52 0.12 -4.40
N HIS A 120 -12.13 0.26 -3.21
CA HIS A 120 -11.69 -0.49 -2.04
C HIS A 120 -12.28 -1.90 -1.99
N ALA A 121 -11.49 -2.80 -1.43
CA ALA A 121 -11.85 -4.23 -1.34
C ALA A 121 -13.17 -4.47 -0.61
N ALA A 122 -13.56 -3.64 0.35
CA ALA A 122 -14.81 -3.83 1.10
C ALA A 122 -16.02 -4.00 0.17
N THR A 123 -16.26 -3.06 -0.74
CA THR A 123 -17.39 -3.14 -1.68
C THR A 123 -17.21 -4.27 -2.70
N PHE A 124 -15.99 -4.50 -3.18
CA PHE A 124 -15.71 -5.55 -4.16
C PHE A 124 -15.96 -6.94 -3.57
N LEU A 125 -15.46 -7.21 -2.36
CA LEU A 125 -15.66 -8.48 -1.67
C LEU A 125 -17.12 -8.68 -1.26
N TYR A 126 -17.77 -7.64 -0.74
CA TYR A 126 -19.19 -7.66 -0.38
C TYR A 126 -20.08 -8.02 -1.59
N ASN A 127 -19.86 -7.37 -2.74
CA ASN A 127 -20.60 -7.66 -3.97
C ASN A 127 -20.35 -9.09 -4.50
N ALA A 128 -19.24 -9.71 -4.13
CA ALA A 128 -18.97 -11.12 -4.43
C ALA A 128 -19.61 -12.09 -3.43
N GLY A 129 -20.34 -11.59 -2.43
CA GLY A 129 -21.00 -12.41 -1.39
C GLY A 129 -20.10 -12.77 -0.21
N ILE A 130 -18.91 -12.20 -0.12
CA ILE A 130 -17.98 -12.47 0.98
C ILE A 130 -18.36 -11.61 2.19
N PRO A 131 -18.51 -12.21 3.41
CA PRO A 131 -18.69 -11.45 4.65
C PRO A 131 -17.53 -10.50 4.91
N VAL A 132 -17.83 -9.20 5.01
CA VAL A 132 -16.89 -8.13 5.32
C VAL A 132 -17.30 -7.47 6.63
N TYR A 133 -16.32 -7.18 7.48
CA TYR A 133 -16.48 -6.48 8.75
C TYR A 133 -15.53 -5.29 8.81
N ILE A 134 -15.92 -4.24 9.52
CA ILE A 134 -15.15 -3.01 9.67
C ILE A 134 -14.78 -2.82 11.13
N ASP A 135 -13.49 -2.81 11.41
CA ASP A 135 -12.95 -2.58 12.75
C ASP A 135 -12.89 -1.07 13.07
N ARG A 136 -13.88 -0.58 13.78
CA ARG A 136 -13.95 0.84 14.22
C ARG A 136 -13.44 1.04 15.63
N GLN A 137 -13.07 -0.01 16.35
CA GLN A 137 -12.58 0.12 17.71
C GLN A 137 -11.18 0.73 17.75
N HIS A 138 -10.37 0.45 16.74
CA HIS A 138 -9.01 0.95 16.66
C HIS A 138 -8.96 2.24 15.81
N LYS A 139 -8.05 3.17 16.20
CA LYS A 139 -7.77 4.37 15.39
C LYS A 139 -7.31 3.99 13.97
N LEU A 140 -6.52 2.92 13.88
CA LEU A 140 -6.09 2.27 12.64
C LEU A 140 -6.09 0.76 12.85
N ALA A 141 -6.90 0.03 12.12
CA ALA A 141 -6.80 -1.43 12.04
C ALA A 141 -5.66 -1.80 11.08
N HIS A 142 -4.40 -1.61 11.54
CA HIS A 142 -3.21 -1.55 10.68
C HIS A 142 -2.61 -2.92 10.33
N ASN A 143 -3.32 -4.00 10.54
CA ASN A 143 -2.88 -5.36 10.22
C ASN A 143 -2.83 -5.64 8.70
N LYS A 144 -1.96 -6.52 8.28
CA LYS A 144 -1.82 -7.07 6.93
C LYS A 144 -1.63 -8.56 7.07
N ILE A 145 -2.74 -9.29 7.22
CA ILE A 145 -2.74 -10.70 7.59
C ILE A 145 -3.70 -11.47 6.69
N MET A 146 -3.28 -12.65 6.25
CA MET A 146 -4.15 -13.69 5.75
C MET A 146 -3.83 -15.00 6.46
N LEU A 147 -4.88 -15.70 6.91
CA LEU A 147 -4.78 -17.01 7.57
C LEU A 147 -5.51 -18.03 6.71
N ILE A 148 -4.82 -19.09 6.27
CA ILE A 148 -5.34 -20.04 5.31
C ILE A 148 -5.30 -21.45 5.90
N ASP A 149 -6.44 -22.12 5.92
CA ASP A 149 -6.61 -23.55 6.17
C ASP A 149 -5.96 -24.09 7.47
N GLY A 150 -5.80 -23.26 8.48
CA GLY A 150 -5.13 -23.67 9.73
C GLY A 150 -3.60 -23.82 9.62
N ARG A 151 -3.01 -23.51 8.48
CA ARG A 151 -1.63 -23.83 8.14
C ARG A 151 -0.77 -22.66 7.71
N VAL A 152 -1.31 -21.74 6.91
CA VAL A 152 -0.54 -20.67 6.29
C VAL A 152 -0.89 -19.34 6.93
N ILE A 153 0.15 -18.60 7.32
CA ILE A 153 0.07 -17.22 7.78
C ILE A 153 0.80 -16.36 6.78
N ILE A 154 0.12 -15.35 6.24
CA ILE A 154 0.73 -14.29 5.46
C ILE A 154 0.72 -13.03 6.32
N THR A 155 1.87 -12.40 6.52
CA THR A 155 2.00 -11.20 7.36
C THR A 155 3.19 -10.33 6.94
N GLY A 156 3.37 -9.17 7.55
CA GLY A 156 4.48 -8.25 7.31
C GLY A 156 4.04 -6.79 7.26
N SER A 157 4.87 -5.94 6.66
CA SER A 157 4.53 -4.54 6.41
C SER A 157 3.72 -4.34 5.13
N PHE A 158 3.71 -5.33 4.24
CA PHE A 158 3.15 -5.28 2.90
C PHE A 158 1.63 -5.06 2.90
N ASN A 159 1.18 -3.86 2.58
CA ASN A 159 -0.24 -3.61 2.30
C ASN A 159 -0.62 -4.33 1.00
N PHE A 160 -1.85 -4.82 0.91
CA PHE A 160 -2.33 -5.50 -0.30
C PHE A 160 -2.66 -4.48 -1.41
N THR A 161 -1.62 -3.76 -1.89
CA THR A 161 -1.75 -2.66 -2.85
C THR A 161 -0.69 -2.75 -3.95
N LYS A 162 -0.95 -2.08 -5.08
CA LYS A 162 0.03 -1.94 -6.16
C LYS A 162 1.28 -1.16 -5.70
N ALA A 163 1.09 -0.12 -4.87
CA ALA A 163 2.20 0.69 -4.37
C ALA A 163 3.15 -0.13 -3.49
N ALA A 164 2.63 -1.01 -2.63
CA ALA A 164 3.43 -1.92 -1.83
C ALA A 164 4.31 -2.84 -2.69
N GLU A 165 3.80 -3.31 -3.84
CA GLU A 165 4.56 -4.19 -4.74
C GLU A 165 5.62 -3.45 -5.54
N GLN A 166 5.32 -2.23 -6.03
CA GLN A 166 6.11 -1.59 -7.08
C GLN A 166 6.98 -0.42 -6.61
N SER A 167 6.62 0.21 -5.50
CA SER A 167 7.19 1.51 -5.11
C SER A 167 7.71 1.56 -3.69
N ASN A 168 7.09 0.83 -2.76
CA ASN A 168 7.46 0.88 -1.36
C ASN A 168 8.55 -0.14 -1.03
N ALA A 169 9.34 0.16 0.00
CA ALA A 169 10.20 -0.82 0.66
C ALA A 169 9.37 -1.57 1.72
N GLU A 170 8.92 -2.79 1.40
CA GLU A 170 8.10 -3.61 2.28
C GLU A 170 8.72 -4.99 2.49
N ASN A 171 8.27 -5.68 3.52
CA ASN A 171 8.51 -7.10 3.73
C ASN A 171 7.19 -7.88 3.75
N LEU A 172 7.24 -9.10 3.24
CA LEU A 172 6.16 -10.08 3.34
C LEU A 172 6.74 -11.39 3.85
N LEU A 173 6.12 -11.96 4.86
CA LEU A 173 6.41 -13.29 5.38
C LEU A 173 5.24 -14.21 5.06
N ILE A 174 5.58 -15.42 4.61
CA ILE A 174 4.64 -16.54 4.54
C ILE A 174 5.18 -17.64 5.43
N LEU A 175 4.42 -18.00 6.46
CA LEU A 175 4.75 -19.02 7.41
C LEU A 175 3.83 -20.24 7.15
N VAL A 176 4.41 -21.40 6.95
CA VAL A 176 3.68 -22.62 6.68
C VAL A 176 3.91 -23.62 7.80
N ASP A 177 2.83 -24.25 8.27
CA ASP A 177 2.83 -25.30 9.30
C ASP A 177 3.47 -24.84 10.63
N LYS A 178 3.20 -23.59 11.03
CA LYS A 178 3.58 -23.02 12.34
C LYS A 178 2.35 -22.96 13.25
N ALA A 179 1.96 -24.10 13.80
CA ALA A 179 0.69 -24.27 14.51
C ALA A 179 0.49 -23.28 15.67
N GLU A 180 1.49 -23.06 16.51
CA GLU A 180 1.40 -22.13 17.65
C GLU A 180 1.23 -20.66 17.19
N ALA A 181 2.01 -20.25 16.17
CA ALA A 181 1.87 -18.93 15.57
C ALA A 181 0.49 -18.78 14.94
N TYR A 182 0.02 -19.78 14.16
CA TYR A 182 -1.30 -19.74 13.56
C TYR A 182 -2.40 -19.57 14.63
N ALA A 183 -2.36 -20.36 15.68
CA ALA A 183 -3.32 -20.25 16.77
C ALA A 183 -3.30 -18.86 17.45
N ALA A 184 -2.13 -18.23 17.58
CA ALA A 184 -2.02 -16.88 18.12
C ALA A 184 -2.65 -15.84 17.19
N TYR A 185 -2.36 -15.89 15.89
CA TYR A 185 -2.96 -15.01 14.88
C TYR A 185 -4.47 -15.20 14.76
N GLU A 186 -4.94 -16.45 14.79
CA GLU A 186 -6.36 -16.77 14.74
C GLU A 186 -7.11 -16.20 15.97
N ARG A 187 -6.58 -16.36 17.18
CA ARG A 187 -7.17 -15.74 18.37
C ARG A 187 -7.26 -14.23 18.25
N ASN A 188 -6.22 -13.59 17.72
CA ASN A 188 -6.23 -12.14 17.47
C ASN A 188 -7.29 -11.76 16.42
N PHE A 189 -7.36 -12.49 15.31
CA PHE A 189 -8.38 -12.27 14.29
C PHE A 189 -9.79 -12.35 14.87
N GLN A 190 -10.08 -13.40 15.65
CA GLN A 190 -11.38 -13.59 16.30
C GLN A 190 -11.70 -12.47 17.29
N THR A 191 -10.68 -11.88 17.95
CA THR A 191 -10.87 -10.73 18.83
C THR A 191 -11.32 -9.50 18.02
N HIS A 192 -10.65 -9.21 16.91
CA HIS A 192 -11.03 -8.11 16.03
C HIS A 192 -12.41 -8.32 15.39
N LEU A 193 -12.72 -9.54 14.96
CA LEU A 193 -14.01 -9.87 14.37
C LEU A 193 -15.17 -9.61 15.34
N ARG A 194 -15.02 -9.98 16.63
CA ARG A 194 -16.09 -9.82 17.63
C ARG A 194 -16.52 -8.37 17.88
N HIS A 195 -15.63 -7.41 17.73
CA HIS A 195 -15.94 -6.01 17.93
C HIS A 195 -16.12 -5.21 16.62
N SER A 196 -15.97 -5.88 15.49
CA SER A 196 -16.14 -5.25 14.17
C SER A 196 -17.61 -5.23 13.76
N GLU A 197 -17.99 -4.18 13.05
CA GLU A 197 -19.34 -4.02 12.50
C GLU A 197 -19.43 -4.69 11.12
N ARG A 198 -20.52 -5.41 10.88
CA ARG A 198 -20.75 -5.99 9.57
C ARG A 198 -20.93 -4.89 8.51
N TYR A 199 -20.26 -5.05 7.40
CA TYR A 199 -20.41 -4.15 6.25
C TYR A 199 -21.59 -4.58 5.40
N GLU A 200 -22.59 -3.71 5.25
CA GLU A 200 -23.84 -4.00 4.52
C GLU A 200 -23.85 -3.34 3.11
N GLY A 201 -22.67 -3.04 2.58
CA GLY A 201 -22.56 -2.35 1.30
C GLY A 201 -22.73 -0.84 1.43
N ARG A 202 -22.57 -0.14 0.32
CA ARG A 202 -22.91 1.29 0.26
C ARG A 202 -24.43 1.43 0.12
N PRO A 203 -25.07 2.36 0.84
CA PRO A 203 -26.42 2.79 0.49
C PRO A 203 -26.38 3.19 -1.00
N THR A 204 -27.25 2.61 -1.80
CA THR A 204 -27.46 3.07 -3.17
C THR A 204 -27.93 4.51 -3.07
N GLN A 205 -27.05 5.49 -3.36
CA GLN A 205 -27.53 6.85 -3.52
C GLN A 205 -28.54 6.81 -4.67
N PRO A 206 -29.76 7.36 -4.47
CA PRO A 206 -30.66 7.51 -5.59
C PRO A 206 -29.93 8.29 -6.70
N PRO A 207 -30.19 8.03 -7.97
CA PRO A 207 -29.57 8.74 -9.07
C PRO A 207 -29.65 10.24 -8.74
N ARG A 208 -28.51 10.92 -8.67
CA ARG A 208 -28.55 12.39 -8.55
C ARG A 208 -29.25 12.87 -9.80
N ASP A 209 -30.46 13.40 -9.65
CA ASP A 209 -31.16 14.07 -10.73
C ASP A 209 -30.18 15.08 -11.31
N ARG A 210 -29.69 14.80 -12.52
CA ARG A 210 -28.91 15.81 -13.23
C ARG A 210 -29.83 16.99 -13.40
N PRO A 211 -29.49 18.17 -12.89
CA PRO A 211 -30.33 19.33 -13.14
C PRO A 211 -30.50 19.44 -14.66
N ALA A 212 -31.76 19.52 -15.09
CA ALA A 212 -32.08 19.68 -16.50
C ALA A 212 -31.25 20.87 -17.06
N PRO A 213 -30.66 20.77 -18.25
CA PRO A 213 -29.88 21.84 -18.82
C PRO A 213 -30.73 23.10 -18.87
N SER A 214 -30.24 24.15 -18.22
CA SER A 214 -30.96 25.43 -18.11
C SER A 214 -31.28 25.93 -19.54
N ARG A 215 -32.48 26.46 -19.70
CA ARG A 215 -33.10 26.93 -20.96
C ARG A 215 -32.27 28.03 -21.68
N SER A 216 -31.24 28.57 -21.03
CA SER A 216 -30.38 29.66 -21.55
C SER A 216 -29.34 29.23 -22.61
N GLN A 217 -29.11 27.91 -22.80
CA GLN A 217 -28.16 27.43 -23.83
C GLN A 217 -28.81 27.05 -25.18
N ARG A 218 -30.12 27.28 -25.31
CA ARG A 218 -30.87 26.88 -26.51
C ARG A 218 -31.05 27.99 -27.59
N THR A 219 -30.57 29.23 -27.32
CA THR A 219 -30.84 30.39 -28.20
C THR A 219 -29.68 30.88 -29.04
N SER A 220 -28.55 30.19 -29.12
CA SER A 220 -27.40 30.65 -29.92
C SER A 220 -27.06 29.79 -31.16
N ARG A 221 -28.03 29.01 -31.62
CA ARG A 221 -27.84 28.21 -32.88
C ARG A 221 -28.96 28.42 -33.86
N SER A 222 -29.11 29.67 -34.35
CA SER A 222 -29.87 29.92 -35.58
C SER A 222 -29.35 31.24 -36.17
N THR A 223 -29.05 31.15 -37.45
CA THR A 223 -28.75 32.16 -38.49
C THR A 223 -27.26 32.23 -38.87
N LYS A 224 -26.88 31.33 -39.76
CA LYS A 224 -25.98 31.66 -40.86
C LYS A 224 -26.63 31.24 -42.16
N GLN A 225 -27.29 32.23 -42.82
CA GLN A 225 -27.88 32.15 -44.13
C GLN A 225 -26.74 32.19 -45.18
N PRO A 226 -26.78 31.41 -46.25
CA PRO A 226 -25.77 31.50 -47.31
C PRO A 226 -26.11 32.66 -48.23
N ALA A 227 -25.15 33.57 -48.44
CA ALA A 227 -25.21 34.59 -49.49
C ALA A 227 -24.86 33.95 -50.85
N GLY A 228 -25.75 34.19 -51.79
CA GLY A 228 -25.75 33.60 -53.10
C GLY A 228 -24.74 34.13 -54.10
N ALA A 229 -24.74 33.44 -55.21
CA ALA A 229 -24.01 33.61 -56.41
C ALA A 229 -24.12 35.01 -57.09
N ARG A 230 -22.98 35.46 -57.59
CA ARG A 230 -22.82 35.95 -58.98
C ARG A 230 -21.34 35.91 -59.35
#